data_68b26eb17de8cc4d0175ec910090b28d
#
_entry.id   68b26eb17de8cc4d0175ec910090b28d
#
_cell.length_a   1.000
_cell.length_b   1.000
_cell.length_c   1.000
_cell.angle_alpha   90.00
_cell.angle_beta   90.00
_cell.angle_gamma   90.00
#
_symmetry.space_group_name_H-M   'P 1'
#
loop_
_entity.id
_entity.type
_entity.pdbx_description
1 polymer ?
#
loop_
_entity_poly.entity_id
_entity_poly.type
_entity_poly.pdbx_seq_one_letter_code
_entity_poly.pdbx_strand_id
1 'polypeptide(L)'
;MGAKASNGCATRQITRRAVIQRSLGLAAAGTLVRPYISGAAATTAEVWWPQGFIPEEDTALKKAVADYEKASGNQIDLNIAPFAPQRQKIVAAVTSGVVPDMFRSSPDEAVALFAWEDMLVDVSDVVETQKEEFSETALLNTYCYNRLTKQRAFYGVSDVTTACPNHVWRSLVEKAGYKVEDIPKTWDAYYDFFKDVQKKAARTAGAQRLRPGLSGDHKRQRPNQLFNYFLIACGGQNIITKDGKLHRDDPHVKEAAIMALEFVASAYKEGFVPPSALNWNDADDNNAFHAKTIVMDLDGTISTEVAVLSQGKKEDYDEIVTMGLPLSNDGKPVPSYAVGACAGIPKGAKNVEVAKELLKYLVQPLVINERLKTGLGRSIPSMPSIVKSDHWWFDDSHRAAYATQGLLNPTVPQYWAFNPAYAQVSNEHTWSQGWLDIIQNGMTPQAAAEKAFRRVEEIFAK
;
A
#
# COMPACT_ATOMS: atom_id res chain seq x y z
N MET A 1 86.35 34.86 1.20
CA MET A 1 87.25 33.77 0.85
C MET A 1 86.51 32.45 1.04
N GLY A 2 86.31 31.68 -0.02
CA GLY A 2 85.64 30.41 0.13
C GLY A 2 84.84 30.06 -1.14
N ALA A 3 85.38 29.13 -1.89
CA ALA A 3 84.96 28.75 -3.24
C ALA A 3 83.66 27.94 -3.29
N LYS A 4 82.89 28.24 -4.33
CA LYS A 4 81.68 27.45 -4.70
C LYS A 4 82.17 26.19 -5.53
N ALA A 5 81.74 25.02 -5.19
CA ALA A 5 81.79 23.84 -6.00
C ALA A 5 80.41 23.55 -6.62
N SER A 6 80.30 23.54 -7.91
CA SER A 6 79.12 23.17 -8.70
C SER A 6 79.18 21.66 -9.04
N ASN A 7 78.13 20.94 -8.61
CA ASN A 7 77.92 19.57 -9.06
C ASN A 7 76.90 19.53 -10.20
N GLY A 8 77.35 19.23 -11.41
CA GLY A 8 76.51 19.03 -12.56
C GLY A 8 75.95 17.60 -12.56
N CYS A 9 74.63 17.49 -12.60
CA CYS A 9 73.91 16.25 -12.79
C CYS A 9 73.74 15.98 -14.31
N ALA A 10 74.46 14.99 -14.84
CA ALA A 10 74.35 14.56 -16.24
C ALA A 10 73.11 13.63 -16.41
N THR A 11 72.07 14.11 -17.02
CA THR A 11 70.96 13.29 -17.49
C THR A 11 71.35 12.44 -18.70
N ARG A 12 71.45 11.16 -18.50
CA ARG A 12 71.65 10.16 -19.56
C ARG A 12 70.37 9.96 -20.34
N GLN A 13 70.22 10.48 -21.55
CA GLN A 13 69.14 10.17 -22.47
C GLN A 13 69.24 8.72 -22.95
N ILE A 14 68.26 7.90 -22.67
CA ILE A 14 68.09 6.54 -23.18
C ILE A 14 67.43 6.65 -24.57
N THR A 15 68.14 6.30 -25.59
CA THR A 15 67.66 6.33 -26.99
C THR A 15 66.73 5.15 -27.27
N ARG A 16 65.74 5.36 -28.13
CA ARG A 16 64.74 4.34 -28.53
C ARG A 16 65.33 3.02 -29.05
N ARG A 17 66.59 3.00 -29.49
CA ARG A 17 67.29 1.81 -30.00
C ARG A 17 67.71 0.84 -28.88
N ALA A 18 67.91 1.32 -27.66
CA ALA A 18 68.30 0.47 -26.53
C ALA A 18 67.19 -0.30 -25.89
N VAL A 19 65.96 0.10 -26.18
CA VAL A 19 64.75 -0.59 -25.67
C VAL A 19 64.36 -1.78 -26.55
N ILE A 20 64.66 -1.74 -27.86
CA ILE A 20 64.27 -2.79 -28.81
C ILE A 20 65.22 -4.02 -28.77
N GLN A 21 66.43 -3.90 -28.29
CA GLN A 21 67.40 -5.03 -28.25
C GLN A 21 67.31 -5.86 -26.94
N ARG A 22 66.49 -5.53 -25.99
CA ARG A 22 66.27 -6.33 -24.75
C ARG A 22 65.01 -7.11 -24.68
N SER A 23 64.17 -7.11 -25.73
CA SER A 23 62.90 -7.80 -25.79
C SER A 23 62.83 -9.04 -26.68
N LEU A 24 63.98 -9.56 -27.11
CA LEU A 24 64.09 -10.79 -27.91
C LEU A 24 64.77 -11.91 -27.11
N GLY A 25 64.14 -12.37 -26.07
CA GLY A 25 64.62 -13.46 -25.28
C GLY A 25 63.76 -13.91 -24.14
N LEU A 26 62.49 -14.25 -24.43
CA LEU A 26 61.66 -15.15 -23.64
C LEU A 26 60.32 -15.41 -24.39
N ALA A 27 60.44 -16.26 -25.40
CA ALA A 27 59.27 -16.79 -26.07
C ALA A 27 59.30 -18.32 -25.89
N ALA A 28 58.74 -18.82 -24.81
CA ALA A 28 58.19 -20.18 -24.66
C ALA A 28 57.69 -20.38 -23.22
N ALA A 29 56.54 -19.74 -22.87
CA ALA A 29 55.73 -20.19 -21.78
C ALA A 29 54.26 -20.00 -22.22
N GLY A 30 53.50 -21.09 -22.26
CA GLY A 30 52.19 -21.19 -22.85
C GLY A 30 51.22 -20.07 -22.42
N THR A 31 50.72 -19.35 -23.37
CA THR A 31 49.60 -18.46 -23.23
C THR A 31 48.32 -19.29 -23.01
N LEU A 32 48.01 -19.60 -21.74
CA LEU A 32 46.63 -19.81 -21.35
C LEU A 32 45.90 -18.51 -21.63
N VAL A 33 45.31 -18.42 -22.82
CA VAL A 33 44.26 -17.41 -23.10
C VAL A 33 43.14 -17.71 -22.13
N ARG A 34 43.13 -17.04 -20.97
CA ARG A 34 41.90 -16.90 -20.19
C ARG A 34 40.95 -16.16 -21.10
N PRO A 35 39.75 -16.74 -21.42
CA PRO A 35 38.73 -15.95 -22.06
C PRO A 35 38.50 -14.72 -21.16
N TYR A 36 38.69 -13.54 -21.71
CA TYR A 36 38.23 -12.28 -21.10
C TYR A 36 36.71 -12.39 -21.08
N ILE A 37 36.18 -12.95 -19.98
CA ILE A 37 34.78 -12.79 -19.64
C ILE A 37 34.71 -11.31 -19.30
N SER A 38 34.23 -10.52 -20.25
CA SER A 38 33.69 -9.21 -19.98
C SER A 38 32.57 -9.45 -18.93
N GLY A 39 32.91 -9.29 -17.67
CA GLY A 39 31.88 -9.16 -16.64
C GLY A 39 30.99 -8.03 -17.13
N ALA A 40 29.76 -8.31 -17.47
CA ALA A 40 28.79 -7.25 -17.67
C ALA A 40 28.96 -6.32 -16.49
N ALA A 41 29.24 -5.04 -16.75
CA ALA A 41 29.38 -4.06 -15.67
C ALA A 41 28.11 -4.16 -14.85
N ALA A 42 28.22 -4.32 -13.53
CA ALA A 42 27.09 -4.41 -12.63
C ALA A 42 26.21 -3.19 -12.89
N THR A 43 24.97 -3.46 -13.32
CA THR A 43 24.03 -2.39 -13.65
C THR A 43 23.35 -1.95 -12.37
N THR A 44 23.33 -0.65 -12.09
CA THR A 44 22.66 -0.09 -10.92
C THR A 44 21.28 0.41 -11.32
N ALA A 45 20.22 -0.14 -10.71
CA ALA A 45 18.85 0.33 -10.89
C ALA A 45 18.39 1.16 -9.69
N GLU A 46 17.79 2.32 -9.96
CA GLU A 46 17.22 3.20 -8.94
C GLU A 46 15.81 2.73 -8.58
N VAL A 47 15.58 2.46 -7.28
CA VAL A 47 14.32 1.95 -6.75
C VAL A 47 13.78 2.88 -5.67
N TRP A 48 12.55 3.36 -5.83
CA TRP A 48 11.86 4.17 -4.84
C TRP A 48 10.80 3.37 -4.11
N TRP A 49 10.95 3.28 -2.80
CA TRP A 49 10.09 2.49 -1.94
C TRP A 49 9.59 3.30 -0.74
N PRO A 50 8.31 3.24 -0.38
CA PRO A 50 7.83 3.94 0.80
C PRO A 50 8.41 3.31 2.07
N GLN A 51 8.75 4.16 3.04
CA GLN A 51 9.18 3.74 4.36
C GLN A 51 8.13 2.87 5.03
N GLY A 52 8.55 1.81 5.70
CA GLY A 52 7.71 0.96 6.51
C GLY A 52 7.10 1.71 7.69
N PHE A 53 5.95 1.24 8.18
CA PHE A 53 5.32 1.79 9.38
C PHE A 53 6.14 1.47 10.64
N ILE A 54 6.82 0.33 10.63
CA ILE A 54 7.77 -0.10 11.68
C ILE A 54 9.15 -0.36 11.05
N PRO A 55 10.26 -0.17 11.81
CA PRO A 55 11.63 -0.35 11.30
C PRO A 55 11.93 -1.74 10.75
N GLU A 56 11.22 -2.75 11.23
CA GLU A 56 11.37 -4.15 10.81
C GLU A 56 11.00 -4.33 9.33
N GLU A 57 10.04 -3.57 8.80
CA GLU A 57 9.66 -3.62 7.37
C GLU A 57 10.80 -3.11 6.47
N ASP A 58 11.45 -2.01 6.85
CA ASP A 58 12.60 -1.48 6.11
C ASP A 58 13.81 -2.43 6.18
N THR A 59 14.00 -3.07 7.33
CA THR A 59 15.05 -4.08 7.53
C THR A 59 14.81 -5.29 6.65
N ALA A 60 13.57 -5.78 6.57
CA ALA A 60 13.18 -6.89 5.71
C ALA A 60 13.38 -6.59 4.23
N LEU A 61 12.99 -5.37 3.80
CA LEU A 61 13.18 -4.93 2.42
C LEU A 61 14.67 -4.84 2.06
N LYS A 62 15.48 -4.19 2.88
CA LYS A 62 16.94 -4.07 2.67
C LYS A 62 17.60 -5.43 2.57
N LYS A 63 17.19 -6.38 3.44
CA LYS A 63 17.69 -7.77 3.36
C LYS A 63 17.31 -8.42 2.03
N ALA A 64 16.06 -8.34 1.61
CA ALA A 64 15.60 -8.93 0.35
C ALA A 64 16.35 -8.35 -0.87
N VAL A 65 16.60 -7.04 -0.88
CA VAL A 65 17.38 -6.38 -1.92
C VAL A 65 18.84 -6.87 -1.92
N ALA A 66 19.48 -6.94 -0.75
CA ALA A 66 20.86 -7.44 -0.63
C ALA A 66 21.00 -8.91 -1.07
N ASP A 67 19.99 -9.74 -0.74
CA ASP A 67 19.96 -11.14 -1.20
C ASP A 67 19.81 -11.23 -2.73
N TYR A 68 18.99 -10.35 -3.34
CA TYR A 68 18.88 -10.23 -4.79
C TYR A 68 20.20 -9.79 -5.43
N GLU A 69 20.85 -8.74 -4.92
CA GLU A 69 22.13 -8.25 -5.42
C GLU A 69 23.21 -9.36 -5.41
N LYS A 70 23.26 -10.11 -4.32
CA LYS A 70 24.16 -11.25 -4.18
C LYS A 70 23.89 -12.37 -5.19
N ALA A 71 22.61 -12.64 -5.47
CA ALA A 71 22.19 -13.71 -6.37
C ALA A 71 22.35 -13.34 -7.85
N SER A 72 22.04 -12.08 -8.22
CA SER A 72 22.03 -11.60 -9.60
C SER A 72 23.33 -10.96 -10.05
N GLY A 73 24.10 -10.36 -9.12
CA GLY A 73 25.25 -9.51 -9.42
C GLY A 73 24.91 -8.08 -9.82
N ASN A 74 23.62 -7.75 -9.96
CA ASN A 74 23.15 -6.38 -10.16
C ASN A 74 23.24 -5.57 -8.86
N GLN A 75 23.16 -4.23 -8.97
CA GLN A 75 23.15 -3.32 -7.83
C GLN A 75 21.84 -2.53 -7.80
N ILE A 76 21.36 -2.22 -6.61
CA ILE A 76 20.10 -1.48 -6.41
C ILE A 76 20.39 -0.23 -5.58
N ASP A 77 20.15 0.94 -6.16
CA ASP A 77 20.09 2.20 -5.43
C ASP A 77 18.69 2.34 -4.80
N LEU A 78 18.55 1.84 -3.56
CA LEU A 78 17.28 1.78 -2.84
C LEU A 78 17.02 3.07 -2.06
N ASN A 79 16.10 3.89 -2.54
CA ASN A 79 15.63 5.11 -1.87
C ASN A 79 14.34 4.81 -1.09
N ILE A 80 14.44 4.85 0.25
CA ILE A 80 13.31 4.69 1.17
C ILE A 80 12.96 6.07 1.74
N ALA A 81 11.71 6.50 1.58
CA ALA A 81 11.22 7.78 2.10
C ALA A 81 9.80 7.66 2.66
N PRO A 82 9.36 8.56 3.55
CA PRO A 82 8.01 8.55 4.10
C PRO A 82 6.94 8.52 3.00
N PHE A 83 5.84 7.80 3.24
CA PHE A 83 4.84 7.45 2.22
C PHE A 83 4.33 8.67 1.43
N ALA A 84 3.87 9.72 2.11
CA ALA A 84 3.26 10.86 1.44
C ALA A 84 4.26 11.68 0.58
N PRO A 85 5.47 12.04 1.06
CA PRO A 85 6.50 12.65 0.21
C PRO A 85 6.93 11.75 -0.94
N GLN A 86 7.08 10.45 -0.71
CA GLN A 86 7.48 9.48 -1.76
C GLN A 86 6.45 9.44 -2.89
N ARG A 87 5.16 9.40 -2.54
CA ARG A 87 4.06 9.44 -3.49
C ARG A 87 4.10 10.70 -4.35
N GLN A 88 4.24 11.88 -3.73
CA GLN A 88 4.33 13.14 -4.46
C GLN A 88 5.54 13.16 -5.41
N LYS A 89 6.67 12.62 -4.96
CA LYS A 89 7.89 12.48 -5.76
C LYS A 89 7.65 11.57 -6.98
N ILE A 90 6.97 10.42 -6.79
CA ILE A 90 6.64 9.49 -7.89
C ILE A 90 5.75 10.20 -8.93
N VAL A 91 4.67 10.87 -8.50
CA VAL A 91 3.76 11.57 -9.40
C VAL A 91 4.50 12.64 -10.20
N ALA A 92 5.33 13.46 -9.54
CA ALA A 92 6.13 14.50 -10.21
C ALA A 92 7.14 13.91 -11.20
N ALA A 93 7.80 12.82 -10.84
CA ALA A 93 8.80 12.15 -11.67
C ALA A 93 8.17 11.56 -12.94
N VAL A 94 7.09 10.79 -12.79
CA VAL A 94 6.40 10.19 -13.94
C VAL A 94 5.85 11.25 -14.88
N THR A 95 5.31 12.34 -14.33
CA THR A 95 4.78 13.46 -15.14
C THR A 95 5.87 14.24 -15.87
N SER A 96 7.05 14.41 -15.25
CA SER A 96 8.19 15.13 -15.86
C SER A 96 9.05 14.27 -16.79
N GLY A 97 8.94 12.93 -16.71
CA GLY A 97 9.77 11.99 -17.46
C GLY A 97 11.16 11.74 -16.86
N VAL A 98 11.47 12.32 -15.68
CA VAL A 98 12.71 12.03 -14.94
C VAL A 98 12.38 11.02 -13.85
N VAL A 99 12.50 9.76 -14.18
CA VAL A 99 11.91 8.64 -13.45
C VAL A 99 12.96 7.71 -12.85
N PRO A 100 12.65 7.00 -11.72
CA PRO A 100 13.43 5.86 -11.24
C PRO A 100 13.25 4.67 -12.18
N ASP A 101 14.03 3.60 -11.96
CA ASP A 101 13.84 2.36 -12.69
C ASP A 101 12.64 1.54 -12.16
N MET A 102 12.32 1.68 -10.88
CA MET A 102 11.13 1.07 -10.28
C MET A 102 10.61 1.95 -9.13
N PHE A 103 9.31 1.94 -8.92
CA PHE A 103 8.70 2.52 -7.72
C PHE A 103 7.67 1.56 -7.11
N ARG A 104 7.38 1.76 -5.81
CA ARG A 104 6.24 1.13 -5.13
C ARG A 104 5.30 2.19 -4.58
N SER A 105 4.00 2.01 -4.79
CA SER A 105 2.96 2.93 -4.33
C SER A 105 1.61 2.22 -4.24
N SER A 106 0.55 2.97 -3.93
CA SER A 106 -0.82 2.48 -4.06
C SER A 106 -1.23 2.33 -5.54
N PRO A 107 -1.98 1.27 -5.89
CA PRO A 107 -2.38 1.01 -7.28
C PRO A 107 -3.19 2.14 -7.91
N ASP A 108 -4.10 2.75 -7.17
CA ASP A 108 -5.00 3.81 -7.62
C ASP A 108 -4.28 5.11 -7.99
N GLU A 109 -3.28 5.49 -7.22
CA GLU A 109 -2.58 6.77 -7.39
C GLU A 109 -1.48 6.74 -8.44
N ALA A 110 -0.83 5.59 -8.59
CA ALA A 110 0.40 5.53 -9.37
C ALA A 110 0.42 4.43 -10.44
N VAL A 111 -0.55 3.52 -10.46
CA VAL A 111 -0.58 2.47 -11.49
C VAL A 111 -1.76 2.63 -12.42
N ALA A 112 -2.98 2.68 -11.91
CA ALA A 112 -4.17 2.72 -12.76
C ALA A 112 -4.21 3.95 -13.68
N LEU A 113 -3.92 5.15 -13.12
CA LEU A 113 -3.91 6.39 -13.89
C LEU A 113 -2.74 6.45 -14.89
N PHE A 114 -1.53 6.07 -14.46
CA PHE A 114 -0.36 6.10 -15.34
C PHE A 114 -0.39 5.02 -16.43
N ALA A 115 -0.99 3.86 -16.13
CA ALA A 115 -1.26 2.85 -17.15
C ALA A 115 -2.23 3.36 -18.22
N TRP A 116 -3.32 4.02 -17.80
CA TRP A 116 -4.26 4.68 -18.71
C TRP A 116 -3.57 5.67 -19.66
N GLU A 117 -2.65 6.47 -19.14
CA GLU A 117 -1.91 7.51 -19.89
C GLU A 117 -0.67 6.96 -20.62
N ASP A 118 -0.49 5.65 -20.69
CA ASP A 118 0.66 5.00 -21.35
C ASP A 118 2.03 5.40 -20.75
N MET A 119 2.08 5.66 -19.45
CA MET A 119 3.30 6.10 -18.75
C MET A 119 4.06 4.97 -18.05
N LEU A 120 3.55 3.71 -18.10
CA LEU A 120 4.16 2.56 -17.47
C LEU A 120 4.59 1.50 -18.48
N VAL A 121 5.59 0.72 -18.10
CA VAL A 121 6.05 -0.46 -18.82
C VAL A 121 5.11 -1.63 -18.52
N ASP A 122 4.80 -2.43 -19.53
CA ASP A 122 4.11 -3.71 -19.39
C ASP A 122 5.00 -4.71 -18.62
N VAL A 123 4.50 -5.21 -17.52
CA VAL A 123 5.15 -6.18 -16.64
C VAL A 123 4.42 -7.53 -16.59
N SER A 124 3.64 -7.83 -17.63
CA SER A 124 2.89 -9.09 -17.72
C SER A 124 3.81 -10.31 -17.64
N ASP A 125 5.02 -10.23 -18.21
CA ASP A 125 6.04 -11.28 -18.13
C ASP A 125 6.54 -11.55 -16.70
N VAL A 126 6.44 -10.55 -15.81
CA VAL A 126 6.73 -10.71 -14.38
C VAL A 126 5.58 -11.42 -13.67
N VAL A 127 4.34 -10.95 -13.90
CA VAL A 127 3.15 -11.50 -13.25
C VAL A 127 2.92 -12.95 -13.63
N GLU A 128 3.07 -13.30 -14.92
CA GLU A 128 2.87 -14.68 -15.42
C GLU A 128 3.76 -15.70 -14.71
N THR A 129 4.91 -15.30 -14.13
CA THR A 129 5.79 -16.24 -13.40
C THR A 129 5.15 -16.83 -12.15
N GLN A 130 4.18 -16.12 -11.54
CA GLN A 130 3.52 -16.48 -10.27
C GLN A 130 2.00 -16.27 -10.32
N LYS A 131 1.42 -16.16 -11.50
CA LYS A 131 0.02 -15.73 -11.69
C LYS A 131 -0.98 -16.55 -10.90
N GLU A 132 -0.80 -17.87 -10.87
CA GLU A 132 -1.70 -18.80 -10.18
C GLU A 132 -1.70 -18.65 -8.65
N GLU A 133 -0.65 -18.02 -8.10
CA GLU A 133 -0.51 -17.79 -6.67
C GLU A 133 -1.28 -16.55 -6.19
N PHE A 134 -1.45 -15.56 -7.08
CA PHE A 134 -2.12 -14.31 -6.74
C PHE A 134 -3.63 -14.49 -6.56
N SER A 135 -4.22 -13.72 -5.65
CA SER A 135 -5.67 -13.59 -5.59
C SER A 135 -6.21 -12.92 -6.85
N GLU A 136 -7.44 -13.29 -7.27
CA GLU A 136 -8.10 -12.66 -8.40
C GLU A 136 -8.15 -11.14 -8.27
N THR A 137 -8.44 -10.66 -7.06
CA THR A 137 -8.52 -9.22 -6.76
C THR A 137 -7.18 -8.51 -6.93
N ALA A 138 -6.07 -9.13 -6.50
CA ALA A 138 -4.73 -8.57 -6.68
C ALA A 138 -4.36 -8.46 -8.17
N LEU A 139 -4.71 -9.46 -8.97
CA LEU A 139 -4.54 -9.43 -10.42
C LEU A 139 -5.38 -8.33 -11.07
N LEU A 140 -6.68 -8.26 -10.74
CA LEU A 140 -7.59 -7.27 -11.30
C LEU A 140 -7.16 -5.83 -11.00
N ASN A 141 -6.62 -5.57 -9.81
CA ASN A 141 -6.17 -4.24 -9.41
C ASN A 141 -4.96 -3.72 -10.22
N THR A 142 -4.18 -4.59 -10.84
CA THR A 142 -2.98 -4.23 -11.63
C THR A 142 -3.11 -4.53 -13.12
N TYR A 143 -4.19 -5.23 -13.53
CA TYR A 143 -4.53 -5.48 -14.93
C TYR A 143 -5.29 -4.29 -15.52
N CYS A 144 -4.56 -3.23 -15.88
CA CYS A 144 -5.09 -1.95 -16.25
C CYS A 144 -5.24 -1.79 -17.77
N TYR A 145 -6.18 -0.93 -18.17
CA TYR A 145 -6.37 -0.55 -19.57
C TYR A 145 -5.45 0.60 -19.95
N ASN A 146 -4.86 0.51 -21.13
CA ASN A 146 -4.05 1.57 -21.72
C ASN A 146 -4.81 2.17 -22.91
N ARG A 147 -5.08 3.48 -22.86
CA ARG A 147 -5.91 4.16 -23.87
C ARG A 147 -5.22 4.34 -25.23
N LEU A 148 -3.88 4.33 -25.28
CA LEU A 148 -3.15 4.46 -26.56
C LEU A 148 -3.07 3.12 -27.28
N THR A 149 -2.72 2.04 -26.57
CA THR A 149 -2.66 0.69 -27.17
C THR A 149 -4.04 0.06 -27.32
N LYS A 150 -5.06 0.58 -26.62
CA LYS A 150 -6.42 0.02 -26.51
C LYS A 150 -6.44 -1.42 -25.99
N GLN A 151 -5.48 -1.78 -25.19
CA GLN A 151 -5.33 -3.11 -24.61
C GLN A 151 -5.21 -3.05 -23.08
N ARG A 152 -5.46 -4.18 -22.45
CA ARG A 152 -5.16 -4.40 -21.04
C ARG A 152 -3.89 -5.21 -20.89
N ALA A 153 -3.07 -4.85 -19.90
CA ALA A 153 -1.87 -5.56 -19.49
C ALA A 153 -1.64 -5.35 -18.00
N PHE A 154 -0.70 -6.08 -17.42
CA PHE A 154 -0.25 -5.81 -16.07
C PHE A 154 0.77 -4.67 -16.08
N TYR A 155 0.43 -3.56 -15.44
CA TYR A 155 1.30 -2.38 -15.30
C TYR A 155 1.88 -2.22 -13.89
N GLY A 156 1.59 -3.15 -13.02
CA GLY A 156 2.14 -3.25 -11.68
C GLY A 156 2.08 -4.67 -11.17
N VAL A 157 2.84 -4.93 -10.12
CA VAL A 157 2.85 -6.22 -9.42
C VAL A 157 2.52 -5.99 -7.95
N SER A 158 1.45 -6.59 -7.47
CA SER A 158 0.99 -6.45 -6.09
C SER A 158 1.74 -7.44 -5.19
N ASP A 159 2.43 -6.95 -4.17
CA ASP A 159 3.10 -7.81 -3.18
C ASP A 159 2.26 -8.04 -1.93
N VAL A 160 1.36 -7.11 -1.62
CA VAL A 160 0.46 -7.17 -0.47
C VAL A 160 -0.97 -6.82 -0.86
N THR A 161 -1.92 -7.35 -0.11
CA THR A 161 -3.30 -6.85 -0.07
C THR A 161 -3.61 -6.30 1.31
N THR A 162 -4.70 -5.56 1.43
CA THR A 162 -5.20 -5.04 2.70
C THR A 162 -6.69 -5.32 2.82
N ALA A 163 -7.14 -5.45 4.05
CA ALA A 163 -8.54 -5.47 4.43
C ALA A 163 -8.75 -4.32 5.42
N CYS A 164 -9.91 -4.19 6.01
CA CYS A 164 -10.16 -3.15 7.00
C CYS A 164 -10.63 -3.80 8.30
N PRO A 165 -9.70 -4.37 9.11
CA PRO A 165 -10.06 -4.90 10.41
C PRO A 165 -10.46 -3.77 11.38
N ASN A 166 -11.20 -4.15 12.40
CA ASN A 166 -11.54 -3.28 13.53
C ASN A 166 -10.59 -3.56 14.69
N HIS A 167 -10.09 -2.50 15.29
CA HIS A 167 -9.21 -2.54 16.45
C HIS A 167 -9.93 -1.94 17.65
N VAL A 168 -9.89 -2.62 18.79
CA VAL A 168 -10.65 -2.23 19.99
C VAL A 168 -9.77 -2.41 21.23
N TRP A 169 -9.80 -1.46 22.14
CA TRP A 169 -9.21 -1.62 23.47
C TRP A 169 -10.14 -2.39 24.37
N ARG A 170 -9.72 -3.58 24.84
CA ARG A 170 -10.44 -4.40 25.82
C ARG A 170 -10.82 -3.60 27.07
N SER A 171 -9.87 -2.86 27.64
CA SER A 171 -10.09 -2.07 28.85
C SER A 171 -11.13 -0.97 28.68
N LEU A 172 -11.32 -0.41 27.49
CA LEU A 172 -12.36 0.60 27.26
C LEU A 172 -13.76 -0.02 27.16
N VAL A 173 -13.88 -1.23 26.60
CA VAL A 173 -15.11 -2.02 26.62
C VAL A 173 -15.49 -2.40 28.05
N GLU A 174 -14.50 -2.87 28.82
CA GLU A 174 -14.71 -3.26 30.22
C GLU A 174 -15.07 -2.06 31.12
N LYS A 175 -14.44 -0.91 30.93
CA LYS A 175 -14.83 0.34 31.62
C LYS A 175 -16.28 0.77 31.37
N ALA A 176 -16.82 0.41 30.21
CA ALA A 176 -18.23 0.64 29.89
C ALA A 176 -19.16 -0.41 30.54
N GLY A 177 -18.61 -1.41 31.25
CA GLY A 177 -19.36 -2.47 31.91
C GLY A 177 -19.73 -3.65 31.03
N TYR A 178 -19.02 -3.80 29.90
CA TYR A 178 -19.19 -4.91 28.95
C TYR A 178 -17.98 -5.82 28.92
N LYS A 179 -18.14 -6.98 28.30
CA LYS A 179 -17.04 -7.87 27.91
C LYS A 179 -16.85 -7.84 26.39
N VAL A 180 -15.70 -8.28 25.92
CA VAL A 180 -15.41 -8.39 24.47
C VAL A 180 -16.40 -9.35 23.78
N GLU A 181 -16.81 -10.39 24.49
CA GLU A 181 -17.78 -11.39 24.00
C GLU A 181 -19.19 -10.82 23.80
N ASP A 182 -19.51 -9.68 24.43
CA ASP A 182 -20.80 -8.98 24.28
C ASP A 182 -20.88 -8.16 22.99
N ILE A 183 -19.76 -7.99 22.26
CA ILE A 183 -19.71 -7.22 21.01
C ILE A 183 -20.60 -7.89 19.96
N PRO A 184 -21.64 -7.21 19.46
CA PRO A 184 -22.54 -7.78 18.46
C PRO A 184 -21.80 -8.05 17.15
N LYS A 185 -22.29 -9.04 16.38
CA LYS A 185 -21.64 -9.47 15.13
C LYS A 185 -22.24 -8.81 13.88
N THR A 186 -23.44 -8.24 13.94
CA THR A 186 -24.12 -7.63 12.80
C THR A 186 -23.92 -6.12 12.78
N TRP A 187 -23.96 -5.53 11.60
CA TRP A 187 -23.54 -4.17 11.28
C TRP A 187 -24.14 -3.11 12.21
N ASP A 188 -25.46 -2.97 12.22
CA ASP A 188 -26.12 -1.91 13.01
C ASP A 188 -25.90 -2.13 14.52
N ALA A 189 -26.10 -3.36 15.00
CA ALA A 189 -25.92 -3.68 16.42
C ALA A 189 -24.47 -3.46 16.88
N TYR A 190 -23.48 -3.73 16.00
CA TYR A 190 -22.06 -3.49 16.26
C TYR A 190 -21.77 -2.00 16.49
N TYR A 191 -22.20 -1.13 15.60
CA TYR A 191 -21.93 0.29 15.74
C TYR A 191 -22.75 0.94 16.85
N ASP A 192 -23.98 0.51 17.08
CA ASP A 192 -24.80 1.00 18.21
C ASP A 192 -24.21 0.58 19.55
N PHE A 193 -23.63 -0.62 19.64
CA PHE A 193 -22.88 -1.06 20.81
C PHE A 193 -21.70 -0.12 21.10
N PHE A 194 -20.88 0.23 20.11
CA PHE A 194 -19.74 1.13 20.31
C PHE A 194 -20.15 2.57 20.60
N LYS A 195 -21.30 3.03 20.10
CA LYS A 195 -21.92 4.29 20.54
C LYS A 195 -22.26 4.27 22.03
N ASP A 196 -22.77 3.15 22.54
CA ASP A 196 -23.09 3.00 23.97
C ASP A 196 -21.81 2.85 24.81
N VAL A 197 -20.84 2.03 24.37
CA VAL A 197 -19.52 1.92 25.02
C VAL A 197 -18.89 3.30 25.19
N GLN A 198 -18.87 4.12 24.15
CA GLN A 198 -18.33 5.48 24.21
C GLN A 198 -19.03 6.34 25.26
N LYS A 199 -20.38 6.33 25.28
CA LYS A 199 -21.16 7.11 26.23
C LYS A 199 -20.88 6.69 27.68
N LYS A 200 -20.79 5.38 27.94
CA LYS A 200 -20.54 4.82 29.28
C LYS A 200 -19.09 5.02 29.73
N ALA A 201 -18.13 4.71 28.89
CA ALA A 201 -16.71 4.89 29.20
C ALA A 201 -16.35 6.36 29.44
N ALA A 202 -16.94 7.30 28.69
CA ALA A 202 -16.76 8.74 28.91
C ALA A 202 -17.30 9.22 30.27
N ARG A 203 -18.36 8.63 30.79
CA ARG A 203 -18.89 8.94 32.14
C ARG A 203 -17.97 8.47 33.25
N THR A 204 -17.30 7.34 33.03
CA THR A 204 -16.43 6.71 34.04
C THR A 204 -15.02 7.35 34.07
N ALA A 205 -14.53 7.90 32.95
CA ALA A 205 -13.16 8.40 32.79
C ALA A 205 -12.95 9.88 33.16
N GLY A 206 -13.99 10.60 33.60
CA GLY A 206 -13.89 12.00 33.99
C GLY A 206 -13.24 12.89 32.91
N ALA A 207 -14.02 13.59 32.11
CA ALA A 207 -13.64 14.62 31.15
C ALA A 207 -12.86 14.21 29.85
N GLN A 208 -12.34 13.02 29.69
CA GLN A 208 -11.85 12.55 28.39
C GLN A 208 -13.03 12.03 27.56
N ARG A 209 -13.37 12.77 26.50
CA ARG A 209 -14.40 12.32 25.57
C ARG A 209 -13.81 11.23 24.66
N LEU A 210 -14.05 9.98 25.00
CA LEU A 210 -13.75 8.84 24.15
C LEU A 210 -14.65 8.89 22.91
N ARG A 211 -14.12 8.54 21.74
CA ARG A 211 -14.85 8.61 20.46
C ARG A 211 -14.55 7.38 19.61
N PRO A 212 -15.46 6.89 18.76
CA PRO A 212 -15.08 5.94 17.72
C PRO A 212 -14.11 6.59 16.74
N GLY A 213 -13.04 5.90 16.40
CA GLY A 213 -12.07 6.37 15.43
C GLY A 213 -12.54 6.06 14.01
N LEU A 214 -13.24 7.00 13.40
CA LEU A 214 -13.40 7.00 11.95
C LEU A 214 -12.48 8.08 11.40
N SER A 215 -11.46 7.68 10.65
CA SER A 215 -10.55 8.62 9.99
C SER A 215 -11.33 9.46 8.98
N GLY A 216 -11.37 10.75 9.18
CA GLY A 216 -12.13 11.71 8.36
C GLY A 216 -11.28 12.56 7.42
N ASP A 217 -10.01 12.23 7.20
CA ASP A 217 -9.15 13.00 6.30
C ASP A 217 -9.65 12.96 4.85
N HIS A 218 -10.31 14.04 4.45
CA HIS A 218 -10.93 14.21 3.13
C HIS A 218 -9.94 14.53 2.00
N LYS A 219 -8.67 14.77 2.32
CA LYS A 219 -7.62 15.11 1.34
C LYS A 219 -6.76 13.91 0.94
N ARG A 220 -7.13 12.68 1.37
CA ARG A 220 -6.36 11.46 1.15
C ARG A 220 -7.24 10.30 0.72
N GLN A 221 -6.64 9.20 0.28
CA GLN A 221 -7.30 8.00 -0.22
C GLN A 221 -8.17 7.28 0.81
N ARG A 222 -7.78 7.28 2.08
CA ARG A 222 -8.49 6.55 3.14
C ARG A 222 -10.00 6.85 3.20
N PRO A 223 -10.46 8.11 3.10
CA PRO A 223 -11.89 8.39 3.08
C PRO A 223 -12.64 7.78 1.90
N ASN A 224 -12.03 7.75 0.70
CA ASN A 224 -12.65 7.04 -0.43
C ASN A 224 -12.72 5.53 -0.20
N GLN A 225 -11.68 4.95 0.41
CA GLN A 225 -11.68 3.54 0.79
C GLN A 225 -12.75 3.27 1.84
N LEU A 226 -12.86 4.08 2.88
CA LEU A 226 -13.92 3.97 3.89
C LEU A 226 -15.31 4.10 3.28
N PHE A 227 -15.52 5.06 2.37
CA PHE A 227 -16.79 5.14 1.65
C PHE A 227 -17.11 3.82 0.95
N ASN A 228 -16.14 3.22 0.24
CA ASN A 228 -16.34 1.96 -0.46
C ASN A 228 -16.62 0.80 0.51
N TYR A 229 -15.99 0.75 1.68
CA TYR A 229 -16.34 -0.24 2.71
C TYR A 229 -17.78 -0.10 3.17
N PHE A 230 -18.22 1.14 3.48
CA PHE A 230 -19.61 1.38 3.89
C PHE A 230 -20.60 1.15 2.76
N LEU A 231 -20.28 1.56 1.54
CA LEU A 231 -21.08 1.28 0.35
C LEU A 231 -21.32 -0.22 0.17
N ILE A 232 -20.24 -1.03 0.28
CA ILE A 232 -20.31 -2.49 0.14
C ILE A 232 -21.10 -3.10 1.28
N ALA A 233 -20.92 -2.63 2.51
CA ALA A 233 -21.68 -3.08 3.66
C ALA A 233 -23.19 -2.80 3.54
N CYS A 234 -23.55 -1.70 2.86
CA CYS A 234 -24.93 -1.35 2.53
C CYS A 234 -25.46 -2.05 1.25
N GLY A 235 -24.67 -2.95 0.63
CA GLY A 235 -25.10 -3.69 -0.56
C GLY A 235 -24.81 -3.03 -1.90
N GLY A 236 -24.09 -1.91 -1.92
CA GLY A 236 -23.78 -1.13 -3.12
C GLY A 236 -22.53 -1.55 -3.89
N GLN A 237 -22.01 -2.77 -3.68
CA GLN A 237 -20.76 -3.23 -4.33
C GLN A 237 -20.78 -3.16 -5.87
N ASN A 238 -21.95 -3.12 -6.49
CA ASN A 238 -22.13 -3.05 -7.94
C ASN A 238 -22.27 -1.61 -8.46
N ILE A 239 -21.81 -0.60 -7.72
CA ILE A 239 -21.84 0.81 -8.17
C ILE A 239 -21.16 1.00 -9.53
N ILE A 240 -20.12 0.21 -9.79
CA ILE A 240 -19.56 0.00 -11.13
C ILE A 240 -19.77 -1.47 -11.48
N THR A 241 -20.52 -1.70 -12.56
CA THR A 241 -20.80 -3.05 -13.05
C THR A 241 -19.54 -3.69 -13.65
N LYS A 242 -19.52 -5.01 -13.78
CA LYS A 242 -18.37 -5.73 -14.37
C LYS A 242 -18.09 -5.32 -15.83
N ASP A 243 -19.08 -4.81 -16.55
CA ASP A 243 -18.94 -4.24 -17.90
C ASP A 243 -18.56 -2.74 -17.88
N GLY A 244 -18.23 -2.20 -16.72
CA GLY A 244 -17.66 -0.87 -16.55
C GLY A 244 -18.66 0.29 -16.53
N LYS A 245 -19.97 0.02 -16.41
CA LYS A 245 -20.99 1.07 -16.36
C LYS A 245 -21.23 1.55 -14.93
N LEU A 246 -21.50 2.82 -14.77
CA LEU A 246 -22.03 3.38 -13.53
C LEU A 246 -23.49 2.92 -13.35
N HIS A 247 -23.75 2.24 -12.25
CA HIS A 247 -25.07 1.65 -11.95
C HIS A 247 -25.95 2.59 -11.12
N ARG A 248 -26.00 3.85 -11.52
CA ARG A 248 -26.71 4.92 -10.81
C ARG A 248 -28.23 4.70 -10.71
N ASP A 249 -28.81 4.10 -11.76
CA ASP A 249 -30.26 3.94 -11.87
C ASP A 249 -30.79 2.75 -11.07
N ASP A 250 -29.92 1.93 -10.49
CA ASP A 250 -30.33 0.88 -9.55
C ASP A 250 -30.70 1.51 -8.20
N PRO A 251 -31.96 1.36 -7.75
CA PRO A 251 -32.42 1.95 -6.50
C PRO A 251 -31.62 1.47 -5.27
N HIS A 252 -31.20 0.20 -5.25
CA HIS A 252 -30.43 -0.36 -4.13
C HIS A 252 -29.01 0.22 -4.08
N VAL A 253 -28.34 0.38 -5.22
CA VAL A 253 -27.03 1.02 -5.30
C VAL A 253 -27.11 2.50 -4.89
N LYS A 254 -28.15 3.18 -5.35
CA LYS A 254 -28.37 4.58 -4.98
C LYS A 254 -28.63 4.74 -3.48
N GLU A 255 -29.48 3.91 -2.92
CA GLU A 255 -29.77 3.89 -1.48
C GLU A 255 -28.51 3.57 -0.67
N ALA A 256 -27.73 2.55 -1.07
CA ALA A 256 -26.47 2.19 -0.41
C ALA A 256 -25.45 3.35 -0.42
N ALA A 257 -25.34 4.10 -1.53
CA ALA A 257 -24.47 5.27 -1.59
C ALA A 257 -24.93 6.40 -0.65
N ILE A 258 -26.25 6.63 -0.55
CA ILE A 258 -26.84 7.59 0.40
C ILE A 258 -26.54 7.16 1.83
N MET A 259 -26.81 5.90 2.18
CA MET A 259 -26.57 5.34 3.51
C MET A 259 -25.09 5.42 3.91
N ALA A 260 -24.16 5.12 2.98
CA ALA A 260 -22.73 5.20 3.23
C ALA A 260 -22.27 6.64 3.53
N LEU A 261 -22.82 7.63 2.83
CA LEU A 261 -22.56 9.04 3.11
C LEU A 261 -23.19 9.50 4.43
N GLU A 262 -24.41 9.08 4.71
CA GLU A 262 -25.14 9.45 5.93
C GLU A 262 -24.47 8.87 7.18
N PHE A 263 -24.01 7.61 7.12
CA PHE A 263 -23.43 6.91 8.26
C PHE A 263 -22.28 7.68 8.90
N VAL A 264 -21.27 8.04 8.09
CA VAL A 264 -20.09 8.76 8.59
C VAL A 264 -20.44 10.20 8.98
N ALA A 265 -21.26 10.87 8.19
CA ALA A 265 -21.66 12.26 8.46
C ALA A 265 -22.48 12.37 9.76
N SER A 266 -23.40 11.42 10.00
CA SER A 266 -24.19 11.36 11.24
C SER A 266 -23.31 11.05 12.44
N ALA A 267 -22.39 10.05 12.33
CA ALA A 267 -21.46 9.73 13.39
C ALA A 267 -20.60 10.95 13.79
N TYR A 268 -20.17 11.75 12.82
CA TYR A 268 -19.43 12.99 13.08
C TYR A 268 -20.32 14.04 13.80
N LYS A 269 -21.51 14.32 13.27
CA LYS A 269 -22.44 15.31 13.83
C LYS A 269 -22.91 14.95 15.25
N GLU A 270 -23.09 13.66 15.52
CA GLU A 270 -23.49 13.15 16.84
C GLU A 270 -22.30 13.10 17.83
N GLY A 271 -21.09 13.42 17.39
CA GLY A 271 -19.89 13.44 18.23
C GLY A 271 -19.27 12.08 18.49
N PHE A 272 -19.59 11.07 17.68
CA PHE A 272 -18.93 9.76 17.71
C PHE A 272 -17.59 9.76 16.98
N VAL A 273 -17.37 10.70 16.06
CA VAL A 273 -16.09 10.94 15.41
C VAL A 273 -15.43 12.18 16.03
N PRO A 274 -14.11 12.20 16.33
CA PRO A 274 -13.44 13.38 16.86
C PRO A 274 -13.59 14.58 15.92
N PRO A 275 -13.86 15.81 16.41
CA PRO A 275 -13.92 17.00 15.56
C PRO A 275 -12.64 17.26 14.78
N SER A 276 -11.48 16.88 15.35
CA SER A 276 -10.17 16.96 14.71
C SER A 276 -9.99 16.01 13.53
N ALA A 277 -10.81 14.95 13.41
CA ALA A 277 -10.68 13.92 12.39
C ALA A 277 -10.77 14.46 10.95
N LEU A 278 -11.43 15.59 10.73
CA LEU A 278 -11.45 16.26 9.42
C LEU A 278 -10.08 16.82 8.98
N ASN A 279 -9.11 16.90 9.89
CA ASN A 279 -7.77 17.42 9.63
C ASN A 279 -6.68 16.36 9.88
N TRP A 280 -7.06 15.11 10.14
CA TRP A 280 -6.11 14.05 10.46
C TRP A 280 -5.26 13.66 9.25
N ASN A 281 -4.01 13.31 9.54
CA ASN A 281 -3.09 12.65 8.61
C ASN A 281 -3.22 11.14 8.72
N ASP A 282 -2.44 10.44 7.87
CA ASP A 282 -2.50 8.99 7.72
C ASP A 282 -2.23 8.19 9.01
N ALA A 283 -1.45 8.74 9.95
CA ALA A 283 -1.14 8.09 11.23
C ALA A 283 -1.92 8.67 12.42
N ASP A 284 -2.80 9.66 12.23
CA ASP A 284 -3.43 10.36 13.35
C ASP A 284 -4.53 9.52 14.01
N ASP A 285 -5.20 8.65 13.29
CA ASP A 285 -6.11 7.63 13.83
C ASP A 285 -5.37 6.62 14.70
N ASN A 286 -4.24 6.07 14.24
CA ASN A 286 -3.37 5.21 15.05
C ASN A 286 -2.90 5.91 16.32
N ASN A 287 -2.47 7.19 16.22
CA ASN A 287 -2.06 7.98 17.37
C ASN A 287 -3.22 8.19 18.37
N ALA A 288 -4.42 8.50 17.87
CA ALA A 288 -5.62 8.65 18.68
C ALA A 288 -6.03 7.33 19.36
N PHE A 289 -5.87 6.20 18.65
CA PHE A 289 -6.12 4.88 19.18
C PHE A 289 -5.12 4.53 20.29
N HIS A 290 -3.81 4.67 20.06
CA HIS A 290 -2.78 4.42 21.06
C HIS A 290 -2.90 5.34 22.29
N ALA A 291 -3.35 6.58 22.10
CA ALA A 291 -3.66 7.49 23.21
C ALA A 291 -4.96 7.12 23.94
N LYS A 292 -5.67 6.05 23.55
CA LYS A 292 -6.97 5.64 24.09
C LYS A 292 -8.02 6.76 24.08
N THR A 293 -7.93 7.68 23.11
CA THR A 293 -8.90 8.78 22.92
C THR A 293 -10.09 8.37 22.04
N ILE A 294 -9.94 7.27 21.33
CA ILE A 294 -11.00 6.61 20.56
C ILE A 294 -11.17 5.17 21.08
N VAL A 295 -12.40 4.66 21.01
CA VAL A 295 -12.75 3.33 21.54
C VAL A 295 -12.41 2.23 20.56
N MET A 296 -12.62 2.51 19.28
CA MET A 296 -12.36 1.61 18.16
C MET A 296 -11.69 2.37 17.04
N ASP A 297 -10.91 1.65 16.24
CA ASP A 297 -10.31 2.13 15.01
C ASP A 297 -10.60 1.16 13.87
N LEU A 298 -10.80 1.71 12.67
CA LEU A 298 -11.02 0.97 11.44
C LEU A 298 -9.82 1.26 10.53
N ASP A 299 -8.78 0.45 10.60
CA ASP A 299 -7.56 0.64 9.82
C ASP A 299 -7.40 -0.42 8.71
N GLY A 300 -6.68 -0.08 7.65
CA GLY A 300 -6.44 -0.97 6.51
C GLY A 300 -5.51 -2.14 6.80
N THR A 301 -4.82 -2.11 7.94
CA THR A 301 -3.82 -3.10 8.37
C THR A 301 -3.87 -3.31 9.87
N ILE A 302 -3.04 -4.20 10.42
CA ILE A 302 -2.82 -4.32 11.87
C ILE A 302 -1.66 -3.41 12.35
N SER A 303 -1.58 -2.19 11.81
CA SER A 303 -0.52 -1.23 12.16
C SER A 303 -0.54 -0.81 13.63
N THR A 304 -1.72 -0.72 14.23
CA THR A 304 -1.90 -0.40 15.67
C THR A 304 -1.24 -1.44 16.55
N GLU A 305 -1.46 -2.71 16.29
CA GLU A 305 -0.88 -3.83 17.04
C GLU A 305 0.64 -3.92 16.86
N VAL A 306 1.10 -3.94 15.61
CA VAL A 306 2.53 -4.12 15.35
C VAL A 306 3.36 -2.94 15.83
N ALA A 307 2.80 -1.72 15.89
CA ALA A 307 3.51 -0.56 16.42
C ALA A 307 3.84 -0.70 17.91
N VAL A 308 2.91 -1.21 18.72
CA VAL A 308 3.18 -1.44 20.14
C VAL A 308 4.05 -2.68 20.35
N LEU A 309 3.89 -3.71 19.52
CA LEU A 309 4.73 -4.91 19.57
C LEU A 309 6.19 -4.59 19.20
N SER A 310 6.44 -3.82 18.15
CA SER A 310 7.78 -3.36 17.74
C SER A 310 8.47 -2.51 18.81
N GLN A 311 7.69 -1.81 19.66
CA GLN A 311 8.20 -1.07 20.81
C GLN A 311 8.41 -1.92 22.06
N GLY A 312 8.17 -3.24 22.01
CA GLY A 312 8.28 -4.16 23.13
C GLY A 312 7.13 -4.06 24.14
N LYS A 313 6.03 -3.37 23.81
CA LYS A 313 4.86 -3.19 24.68
C LYS A 313 3.87 -4.34 24.51
N LYS A 314 4.29 -5.53 24.95
CA LYS A 314 3.50 -6.76 24.81
C LYS A 314 2.14 -6.68 25.52
N GLU A 315 2.07 -6.00 26.66
CA GLU A 315 0.82 -5.84 27.42
C GLU A 315 -0.21 -5.03 26.62
N ASP A 316 0.20 -3.93 25.98
CA ASP A 316 -0.69 -3.17 25.11
C ASP A 316 -1.12 -3.99 23.89
N TYR A 317 -0.20 -4.79 23.32
CA TYR A 317 -0.52 -5.69 22.21
C TYR A 317 -1.60 -6.71 22.60
N ASP A 318 -1.47 -7.35 23.75
CA ASP A 318 -2.42 -8.36 24.23
C ASP A 318 -3.77 -7.73 24.67
N GLU A 319 -3.77 -6.43 24.98
CA GLU A 319 -4.99 -5.69 25.34
C GLU A 319 -5.82 -5.29 24.12
N ILE A 320 -5.19 -5.11 22.96
CA ILE A 320 -5.91 -4.82 21.72
C ILE A 320 -6.68 -6.06 21.27
N VAL A 321 -7.88 -5.87 20.78
CA VAL A 321 -8.71 -6.91 20.15
C VAL A 321 -8.89 -6.55 18.70
N THR A 322 -8.42 -7.42 17.80
CA THR A 322 -8.58 -7.27 16.35
C THR A 322 -9.71 -8.15 15.86
N MET A 323 -10.63 -7.58 15.12
CA MET A 323 -11.80 -8.25 14.57
C MET A 323 -11.92 -7.96 13.08
N GLY A 324 -12.52 -8.88 12.32
CA GLY A 324 -12.96 -8.58 10.96
C GLY A 324 -14.09 -7.54 10.93
N LEU A 325 -14.53 -7.16 9.74
CA LEU A 325 -15.74 -6.37 9.57
C LEU A 325 -16.94 -7.09 10.20
N PRO A 326 -17.90 -6.35 10.81
CA PRO A 326 -19.14 -6.98 11.24
C PRO A 326 -19.87 -7.56 10.03
N LEU A 327 -20.66 -8.61 10.30
CA LEU A 327 -21.53 -9.19 9.29
C LEU A 327 -22.59 -8.15 8.88
N SER A 328 -23.07 -8.26 7.65
CA SER A 328 -24.27 -7.52 7.26
C SER A 328 -25.47 -7.84 8.19
N ASN A 329 -26.49 -7.01 8.16
CA ASN A 329 -27.64 -7.21 9.07
C ASN A 329 -28.41 -8.52 8.79
N ASP A 330 -28.24 -9.12 7.61
CA ASP A 330 -28.76 -10.46 7.26
C ASP A 330 -27.80 -11.60 7.65
N GLY A 331 -26.71 -11.30 8.35
CA GLY A 331 -25.76 -12.29 8.89
C GLY A 331 -24.71 -12.82 7.92
N LYS A 332 -24.55 -12.20 6.74
CA LYS A 332 -23.55 -12.60 5.75
C LYS A 332 -22.23 -11.84 5.93
N PRO A 333 -21.07 -12.44 5.57
CA PRO A 333 -19.81 -11.71 5.52
C PRO A 333 -19.89 -10.52 4.58
N VAL A 334 -19.45 -9.34 5.06
CA VAL A 334 -19.27 -8.16 4.22
C VAL A 334 -17.98 -8.33 3.44
N PRO A 335 -18.01 -8.25 2.08
CA PRO A 335 -16.80 -8.35 1.29
C PRO A 335 -15.83 -7.20 1.58
N SER A 336 -14.53 -7.51 1.65
CA SER A 336 -13.50 -6.49 1.78
C SER A 336 -13.24 -5.79 0.44
N TYR A 337 -13.23 -4.47 0.44
CA TYR A 337 -12.72 -3.69 -0.68
C TYR A 337 -11.19 -3.80 -0.68
N ALA A 338 -10.67 -4.74 -1.46
CA ALA A 338 -9.25 -5.07 -1.41
C ALA A 338 -8.41 -3.99 -2.07
N VAL A 339 -7.64 -3.33 -1.24
CA VAL A 339 -6.58 -2.41 -1.64
C VAL A 339 -5.26 -3.14 -1.45
N GLY A 340 -4.19 -2.62 -1.91
CA GLY A 340 -2.86 -3.18 -1.69
C GLY A 340 -1.82 -2.15 -2.02
N ALA A 341 -0.58 -2.59 -2.09
CA ALA A 341 0.47 -1.81 -2.70
C ALA A 341 1.06 -2.61 -3.86
N CYS A 342 1.54 -1.92 -4.85
CA CYS A 342 2.13 -2.51 -6.02
C CYS A 342 3.39 -1.76 -6.44
N ALA A 343 4.31 -2.48 -7.06
CA ALA A 343 5.48 -1.91 -7.72
C ALA A 343 5.23 -1.81 -9.22
N GLY A 344 5.68 -0.73 -9.83
CA GLY A 344 5.59 -0.46 -11.25
C GLY A 344 6.89 0.09 -11.82
N ILE A 345 7.05 -0.02 -13.12
CA ILE A 345 8.20 0.47 -13.88
C ILE A 345 7.72 1.60 -14.78
N PRO A 346 8.18 2.85 -14.59
CA PRO A 346 7.77 3.95 -15.45
C PRO A 346 8.44 3.87 -16.83
N LYS A 347 7.74 4.32 -17.87
CA LYS A 347 8.39 4.55 -19.16
C LYS A 347 9.47 5.62 -19.03
N GLY A 348 10.60 5.40 -19.66
CA GLY A 348 11.80 6.23 -19.50
C GLY A 348 12.78 5.71 -18.45
N ALA A 349 12.45 4.63 -17.72
CA ALA A 349 13.40 3.88 -16.89
C ALA A 349 14.60 3.42 -17.72
N LYS A 350 15.80 3.54 -17.15
CA LYS A 350 17.05 3.21 -17.86
C LYS A 350 17.40 1.73 -17.77
N ASN A 351 17.00 1.08 -16.68
CA ASN A 351 17.39 -0.28 -16.34
C ASN A 351 16.17 -1.20 -16.17
N VAL A 352 15.25 -1.18 -17.19
CA VAL A 352 13.98 -1.90 -17.18
C VAL A 352 14.15 -3.39 -16.88
N GLU A 353 15.15 -4.05 -17.49
CA GLU A 353 15.37 -5.49 -17.31
C GLU A 353 15.78 -5.81 -15.87
N VAL A 354 16.70 -5.03 -15.28
CA VAL A 354 17.11 -5.20 -13.87
C VAL A 354 15.92 -4.96 -12.94
N ALA A 355 15.08 -3.95 -13.23
CA ALA A 355 13.87 -3.68 -12.47
C ALA A 355 12.86 -4.85 -12.56
N LYS A 356 12.66 -5.44 -13.74
CA LYS A 356 11.81 -6.63 -13.92
C LYS A 356 12.38 -7.86 -13.20
N GLU A 357 13.68 -8.09 -13.24
CA GLU A 357 14.34 -9.17 -12.51
C GLU A 357 14.19 -9.01 -10.99
N LEU A 358 14.38 -7.80 -10.49
CA LEU A 358 14.12 -7.50 -9.07
C LEU A 358 12.65 -7.75 -8.70
N LEU A 359 11.69 -7.33 -9.54
CA LEU A 359 10.27 -7.60 -9.32
C LEU A 359 9.99 -9.10 -9.28
N LYS A 360 10.51 -9.88 -10.24
CA LYS A 360 10.39 -11.35 -10.27
C LYS A 360 10.93 -11.99 -8.99
N TYR A 361 12.02 -11.46 -8.46
CA TYR A 361 12.59 -11.92 -7.20
C TYR A 361 11.70 -11.56 -6.00
N LEU A 362 11.30 -10.29 -5.90
CA LEU A 362 10.52 -9.79 -4.75
C LEU A 362 9.12 -10.41 -4.63
N VAL A 363 8.55 -10.91 -5.73
CA VAL A 363 7.23 -11.57 -5.72
C VAL A 363 7.30 -13.09 -5.62
N GLN A 364 8.45 -13.66 -5.37
CA GLN A 364 8.52 -15.09 -5.02
C GLN A 364 7.80 -15.32 -3.68
N PRO A 365 6.94 -16.35 -3.56
CA PRO A 365 6.16 -16.59 -2.35
C PRO A 365 7.00 -16.65 -1.07
N LEU A 366 8.18 -17.28 -1.12
CA LEU A 366 9.09 -17.32 0.03
C LEU A 366 9.63 -15.93 0.40
N VAL A 367 9.99 -15.11 -0.58
CA VAL A 367 10.51 -13.75 -0.33
C VAL A 367 9.42 -12.85 0.25
N ILE A 368 8.20 -12.91 -0.29
CA ILE A 368 7.04 -12.19 0.27
C ILE A 368 6.81 -12.63 1.71
N ASN A 369 6.72 -13.94 1.96
CA ASN A 369 6.42 -14.47 3.29
C ASN A 369 7.45 -14.02 4.31
N GLU A 370 8.75 -14.19 4.03
CA GLU A 370 9.82 -13.78 4.93
C GLU A 370 9.82 -12.27 5.20
N ARG A 371 9.60 -11.45 4.17
CA ARG A 371 9.49 -10.00 4.35
C ARG A 371 8.34 -9.63 5.27
N LEU A 372 7.15 -10.19 5.04
CA LEU A 372 5.97 -9.86 5.80
C LEU A 372 6.02 -10.39 7.23
N LYS A 373 6.59 -11.57 7.45
CA LYS A 373 6.83 -12.12 8.79
C LYS A 373 7.83 -11.25 9.58
N THR A 374 8.92 -10.83 8.95
CA THR A 374 9.87 -9.89 9.55
C THR A 374 9.20 -8.56 9.89
N GLY A 375 8.28 -8.07 9.04
CA GLY A 375 7.43 -6.91 9.29
C GLY A 375 6.25 -7.19 10.23
N LEU A 376 6.32 -8.25 11.06
CA LEU A 376 5.35 -8.63 12.10
C LEU A 376 3.94 -8.91 11.57
N GLY A 377 3.77 -9.13 10.27
CA GLY A 377 2.48 -9.40 9.64
C GLY A 377 1.59 -8.16 9.51
N ARG A 378 2.16 -6.95 9.55
CA ARG A 378 1.39 -5.70 9.39
C ARG A 378 0.52 -5.68 8.13
N SER A 379 1.01 -6.23 7.06
CA SER A 379 0.26 -6.43 5.81
C SER A 379 0.15 -7.93 5.52
N ILE A 380 -0.89 -8.33 4.81
CA ILE A 380 -1.06 -9.69 4.34
C ILE A 380 -0.59 -9.84 2.88
N PRO A 381 -0.08 -11.03 2.50
CA PRO A 381 0.38 -11.25 1.13
C PRO A 381 -0.77 -11.15 0.12
N SER A 382 -0.47 -10.75 -1.11
CA SER A 382 -1.44 -10.81 -2.21
C SER A 382 -1.69 -12.23 -2.74
N MET A 383 -0.96 -13.21 -2.21
CA MET A 383 -1.01 -14.63 -2.59
C MET A 383 -1.61 -15.48 -1.46
N PRO A 384 -2.86 -15.95 -1.62
CA PRO A 384 -3.54 -16.77 -0.59
C PRO A 384 -2.83 -18.08 -0.25
N SER A 385 -2.07 -18.65 -1.17
CA SER A 385 -1.27 -19.87 -0.96
C SER A 385 -0.27 -19.74 0.19
N ILE A 386 0.31 -18.55 0.36
CA ILE A 386 1.28 -18.25 1.43
C ILE A 386 0.62 -18.44 2.80
N VAL A 387 -0.53 -17.84 3.04
CA VAL A 387 -1.21 -17.97 4.34
C VAL A 387 -1.78 -19.37 4.56
N LYS A 388 -2.16 -20.07 3.50
CA LYS A 388 -2.64 -21.46 3.59
C LYS A 388 -1.54 -22.46 3.92
N SER A 389 -0.31 -22.18 3.51
CA SER A 389 0.85 -23.07 3.69
C SER A 389 1.66 -22.76 4.95
N ASP A 390 1.55 -21.59 5.54
CA ASP A 390 2.30 -21.18 6.72
C ASP A 390 1.35 -20.86 7.89
N HIS A 391 1.31 -21.77 8.88
CA HIS A 391 0.44 -21.66 10.05
C HIS A 391 0.73 -20.41 10.89
N TRP A 392 1.91 -19.81 10.78
CA TRP A 392 2.29 -18.58 11.48
C TRP A 392 1.25 -17.44 11.31
N TRP A 393 0.55 -17.40 10.18
CA TRP A 393 -0.48 -16.41 9.92
C TRP A 393 -1.71 -16.57 10.82
N PHE A 394 -1.88 -17.75 11.44
CA PHE A 394 -3.02 -18.09 12.31
C PHE A 394 -2.64 -18.40 13.77
N ASP A 395 -1.34 -18.39 14.11
CA ASP A 395 -0.85 -18.61 15.48
C ASP A 395 -1.14 -17.44 16.42
N ASP A 396 -1.54 -16.31 15.88
CA ASP A 396 -1.83 -15.07 16.59
C ASP A 396 -3.20 -14.53 16.18
N SER A 397 -4.00 -14.10 17.17
CA SER A 397 -5.40 -13.69 16.93
C SER A 397 -5.53 -12.46 16.03
N HIS A 398 -4.60 -11.51 16.09
CA HIS A 398 -4.61 -10.30 15.27
C HIS A 398 -4.36 -10.65 13.81
N ARG A 399 -3.30 -11.42 13.55
CA ARG A 399 -2.97 -11.89 12.19
C ARG A 399 -4.07 -12.78 11.63
N ALA A 400 -4.61 -13.69 12.45
CA ALA A 400 -5.68 -14.59 12.02
C ALA A 400 -6.95 -13.85 11.62
N ALA A 401 -7.39 -12.85 12.39
CA ALA A 401 -8.55 -12.02 12.07
C ALA A 401 -8.32 -11.27 10.76
N TYR A 402 -7.14 -10.67 10.60
CA TYR A 402 -6.78 -9.88 9.43
C TYR A 402 -6.64 -10.74 8.16
N ALA A 403 -5.92 -11.87 8.23
CA ALA A 403 -5.77 -12.79 7.10
C ALA A 403 -7.12 -13.40 6.68
N THR A 404 -7.97 -13.75 7.64
CA THR A 404 -9.32 -14.25 7.37
C THR A 404 -10.13 -13.20 6.60
N GLN A 405 -10.15 -11.94 7.08
CA GLN A 405 -10.91 -10.86 6.45
C GLN A 405 -10.43 -10.55 5.04
N GLY A 406 -9.13 -10.51 4.79
CA GLY A 406 -8.58 -10.03 3.54
C GLY A 406 -8.32 -11.10 2.47
N LEU A 407 -8.24 -12.39 2.87
CA LEU A 407 -7.87 -13.47 1.96
C LEU A 407 -8.83 -14.64 1.92
N LEU A 408 -9.54 -14.92 3.02
CA LEU A 408 -10.46 -16.07 3.09
C LEU A 408 -11.92 -15.66 2.92
N ASN A 409 -12.28 -14.45 3.32
CA ASN A 409 -13.61 -13.88 3.06
C ASN A 409 -13.70 -13.29 1.64
N PRO A 410 -14.91 -13.07 1.13
CA PRO A 410 -15.10 -12.42 -0.18
C PRO A 410 -14.41 -11.06 -0.28
N THR A 411 -13.90 -10.74 -1.45
CA THR A 411 -13.26 -9.44 -1.75
C THR A 411 -13.86 -8.80 -2.98
N VAL A 412 -13.81 -7.46 -3.04
CA VAL A 412 -14.20 -6.65 -4.20
C VAL A 412 -12.94 -5.94 -4.70
N PRO A 413 -12.61 -6.04 -6.00
CA PRO A 413 -11.49 -5.33 -6.56
C PRO A 413 -11.78 -3.83 -6.64
N GLN A 414 -10.73 -3.04 -6.85
CA GLN A 414 -10.86 -1.61 -7.09
C GLN A 414 -11.65 -1.36 -8.38
N TYR A 415 -12.55 -0.37 -8.38
CA TYR A 415 -13.49 -0.18 -9.49
C TYR A 415 -12.85 0.25 -10.81
N TRP A 416 -11.63 0.76 -10.82
CA TRP A 416 -10.89 0.96 -12.09
C TRP A 416 -10.53 -0.34 -12.81
N ALA A 417 -10.58 -1.48 -12.13
CA ALA A 417 -10.48 -2.78 -12.79
C ALA A 417 -11.59 -2.98 -13.84
N PHE A 418 -12.77 -2.40 -13.57
CA PHE A 418 -13.93 -2.48 -14.45
C PHE A 418 -14.01 -1.27 -15.40
N ASN A 419 -13.85 -0.05 -14.87
CA ASN A 419 -13.79 1.17 -15.67
C ASN A 419 -12.54 1.99 -15.32
N PRO A 420 -11.57 2.11 -16.25
CA PRO A 420 -10.31 2.82 -16.00
C PRO A 420 -10.48 4.28 -15.56
N ALA A 421 -11.52 4.97 -16.03
CA ALA A 421 -11.80 6.34 -15.63
C ALA A 421 -12.13 6.48 -14.12
N TYR A 422 -12.48 5.38 -13.44
CA TYR A 422 -12.68 5.40 -11.99
C TYR A 422 -11.41 5.75 -11.21
N ALA A 423 -10.22 5.58 -11.79
CA ALA A 423 -8.98 6.07 -11.20
C ALA A 423 -9.02 7.59 -10.97
N GLN A 424 -9.63 8.35 -11.89
CA GLN A 424 -9.84 9.79 -11.70
C GLN A 424 -10.88 10.09 -10.61
N VAL A 425 -11.95 9.29 -10.50
CA VAL A 425 -12.94 9.41 -9.39
C VAL A 425 -12.24 9.26 -8.03
N SER A 426 -11.34 8.31 -7.91
CA SER A 426 -10.55 8.08 -6.69
C SER A 426 -9.59 9.25 -6.42
N ASN A 427 -8.85 9.72 -7.42
CA ASN A 427 -7.90 10.82 -7.26
C ASN A 427 -8.56 12.17 -6.95
N GLU A 428 -9.77 12.42 -7.44
CA GLU A 428 -10.56 13.61 -7.11
C GLU A 428 -11.26 13.53 -5.76
N HIS A 429 -11.18 12.37 -5.06
CA HIS A 429 -11.86 12.13 -3.79
C HIS A 429 -13.38 12.38 -3.87
N THR A 430 -14.00 12.02 -4.98
CA THR A 430 -15.37 12.40 -5.33
C THR A 430 -16.38 12.01 -4.26
N TRP A 431 -16.28 10.80 -3.69
CA TRP A 431 -17.21 10.32 -2.68
C TRP A 431 -16.97 10.92 -1.30
N SER A 432 -15.71 11.05 -0.88
CA SER A 432 -15.40 11.66 0.42
C SER A 432 -15.69 13.16 0.45
N GLN A 433 -15.68 13.83 -0.69
CA GLN A 433 -16.20 15.20 -0.79
C GLN A 433 -17.69 15.27 -0.40
N GLY A 434 -18.47 14.22 -0.65
CA GLY A 434 -19.87 14.13 -0.22
C GLY A 434 -20.04 14.22 1.28
N TRP A 435 -19.14 13.64 2.09
CA TRP A 435 -19.16 13.81 3.55
C TRP A 435 -18.95 15.25 3.97
N LEU A 436 -18.02 15.96 3.34
CA LEU A 436 -17.78 17.37 3.63
C LEU A 436 -18.98 18.23 3.24
N ASP A 437 -19.60 17.94 2.11
CA ASP A 437 -20.80 18.63 1.67
C ASP A 437 -21.94 18.47 2.72
N ILE A 438 -22.06 17.29 3.34
CA ILE A 438 -23.06 17.06 4.40
C ILE A 438 -22.62 17.71 5.73
N ILE A 439 -21.35 17.56 6.13
CA ILE A 439 -20.85 17.99 7.43
C ILE A 439 -20.69 19.52 7.50
N GLN A 440 -20.04 20.09 6.48
CA GLN A 440 -19.64 21.51 6.48
C GLN A 440 -20.63 22.40 5.74
N ASN A 441 -21.23 21.90 4.64
CA ASN A 441 -22.09 22.70 3.77
C ASN A 441 -23.58 22.46 4.04
N GLY A 442 -23.93 21.53 4.95
CA GLY A 442 -25.32 21.25 5.34
C GLY A 442 -26.17 20.59 4.26
N MET A 443 -25.55 19.97 3.24
CA MET A 443 -26.31 19.24 2.22
C MET A 443 -26.99 18.03 2.84
N THR A 444 -28.12 17.61 2.24
CA THR A 444 -28.72 16.32 2.58
C THR A 444 -27.88 15.18 2.00
N PRO A 445 -27.88 13.97 2.61
CA PRO A 445 -27.19 12.80 2.07
C PRO A 445 -27.57 12.49 0.62
N GLN A 446 -28.86 12.64 0.28
CA GLN A 446 -29.39 12.47 -1.07
C GLN A 446 -28.78 13.47 -2.07
N ALA A 447 -28.73 14.76 -1.69
CA ALA A 447 -28.17 15.80 -2.55
C ALA A 447 -26.64 15.61 -2.76
N ALA A 448 -25.92 15.18 -1.71
CA ALA A 448 -24.50 14.88 -1.79
C ALA A 448 -24.23 13.66 -2.68
N ALA A 449 -25.01 12.59 -2.55
CA ALA A 449 -24.92 11.41 -3.42
C ALA A 449 -25.19 11.77 -4.89
N GLU A 450 -26.25 12.54 -5.17
CA GLU A 450 -26.56 13.00 -6.53
C GLU A 450 -25.47 13.87 -7.15
N LYS A 451 -24.83 14.71 -6.34
CA LYS A 451 -23.67 15.51 -6.78
C LYS A 451 -22.48 14.62 -7.13
N ALA A 452 -22.19 13.62 -6.29
CA ALA A 452 -21.11 12.67 -6.52
C ALA A 452 -21.38 11.83 -7.78
N PHE A 453 -22.58 11.27 -7.94
CA PHE A 453 -22.96 10.53 -9.14
C PHE A 453 -22.79 11.35 -10.44
N ARG A 454 -23.28 12.59 -10.45
CA ARG A 454 -23.08 13.49 -11.62
C ARG A 454 -21.58 13.66 -11.92
N ARG A 455 -20.75 13.85 -10.88
CA ARG A 455 -19.30 14.00 -11.10
C ARG A 455 -18.69 12.74 -11.69
N VAL A 456 -19.09 11.56 -11.24
CA VAL A 456 -18.63 10.27 -11.81
C VAL A 456 -19.05 10.16 -13.29
N GLU A 457 -20.30 10.54 -13.63
CA GLU A 457 -20.79 10.55 -15.02
C GLU A 457 -19.95 11.48 -15.91
N GLU A 458 -19.66 12.70 -15.44
CA GLU A 458 -18.79 13.63 -16.16
C GLU A 458 -17.37 13.08 -16.42
N ILE A 459 -16.84 12.32 -15.46
CA ILE A 459 -15.53 11.67 -15.61
C ILE A 459 -15.61 10.53 -16.63
N PHE A 460 -16.68 9.73 -16.59
CA PHE A 460 -16.86 8.60 -17.50
C PHE A 460 -17.18 9.01 -18.94
N ALA A 461 -17.67 10.23 -19.15
CA ALA A 461 -17.98 10.78 -20.48
C ALA A 461 -16.75 11.29 -21.24
N LYS A 462 -15.59 11.40 -20.58
CA LYS A 462 -14.31 11.85 -21.18
C LYS A 462 -13.56 10.71 -21.86
#